data_89eaa5507649650206f6d2dc382b303f
#
_entry.id   89eaa5507649650206f6d2dc382b303f
#
_cell.length_a   1.000
_cell.length_b   1.000
_cell.length_c   1.000
_cell.angle_alpha   90.00
_cell.angle_beta   90.00
_cell.angle_gamma   90.00
#
_symmetry.space_group_name_H-M   'P 1'
#
loop_
_entity.id
_entity.type
_entity.pdbx_description
1 polymer ?
#
loop_
_entity_poly.entity_id
_entity_poly.type
_entity_poly.pdbx_seq_one_letter_code
_entity_poly.pdbx_strand_id
1 'polypeptide(L)'
;MFAVTILGNNSAVPAFDRHPTSQVVTLDGSNYLVDCGEGTQIQLINYKIRRSKISHIFISHLHGDHYFGLIGLLNSLSLLSHQQEMHVFGPSPLKEIIELQLKVADTKICYPLHIHHITEPATLLDNEKLTVKCFRTNHRIECYGFVFAEKKRLRKLNAEKAKAFEIPAAFYERLKDGKDYTQKDGIVIKNEEVTFSGEPGKRYAFCADTKYDESIIPHIQGADLIYHETTYLDNLRERAEARFHSTTKQAAAIAQQAGVKKLLIGHFSSKYDTLEIGRAHV
;
A
#
# COMPACT_ATOMS: atom_id res chain seq x y z
N MET A 1 6.15 8.64 -9.89
CA MET A 1 6.25 7.17 -10.12
C MET A 1 5.48 6.47 -9.01
N PHE A 2 4.60 5.52 -9.38
CA PHE A 2 3.87 4.68 -8.42
C PHE A 2 4.39 3.24 -8.53
N ALA A 3 4.96 2.69 -7.45
CA ALA A 3 5.61 1.38 -7.44
C ALA A 3 5.31 0.62 -6.14
N VAL A 4 5.36 -0.71 -6.22
CA VAL A 4 5.25 -1.61 -5.06
C VAL A 4 6.51 -2.47 -5.02
N THR A 5 7.16 -2.52 -3.86
CA THR A 5 8.32 -3.39 -3.60
C THR A 5 7.95 -4.40 -2.53
N ILE A 6 8.02 -5.68 -2.87
CA ILE A 6 7.77 -6.77 -1.92
C ILE A 6 9.06 -7.03 -1.13
N LEU A 7 9.02 -6.82 0.18
CA LEU A 7 10.13 -7.07 1.09
C LEU A 7 10.07 -8.47 1.69
N GLY A 8 8.85 -8.99 1.86
CA GLY A 8 8.58 -10.32 2.37
C GLY A 8 7.24 -10.84 1.88
N ASN A 9 7.18 -12.13 1.59
CA ASN A 9 6.02 -12.81 1.04
C ASN A 9 5.83 -14.23 1.59
N ASN A 10 6.46 -14.54 2.73
CA ASN A 10 6.29 -15.83 3.39
C ASN A 10 5.28 -15.74 4.53
N SER A 11 4.50 -16.78 4.69
CA SER A 11 3.51 -16.94 5.76
C SER A 11 4.17 -17.47 7.03
N ALA A 12 3.76 -16.94 8.16
CA ALA A 12 4.05 -17.38 9.53
C ALA A 12 5.52 -17.26 9.96
N VAL A 13 6.48 -17.76 9.20
CA VAL A 13 7.89 -17.82 9.58
C VAL A 13 8.82 -17.47 8.43
N PRO A 14 10.04 -16.97 8.68
CA PRO A 14 11.06 -16.87 7.63
C PRO A 14 11.43 -18.28 7.16
N ALA A 15 11.48 -18.51 5.86
CA ALA A 15 11.88 -19.81 5.29
C ALA A 15 12.39 -19.65 3.85
N PHE A 16 13.41 -20.41 3.45
CA PHE A 16 13.91 -20.50 2.08
C PHE A 16 14.24 -19.12 1.48
N ASP A 17 14.99 -18.29 2.21
CA ASP A 17 15.34 -16.90 1.87
C ASP A 17 14.12 -15.97 1.65
N ARG A 18 12.93 -16.41 2.03
CA ARG A 18 11.73 -15.57 2.07
C ARG A 18 11.49 -15.04 3.47
N HIS A 19 11.20 -13.76 3.55
CA HIS A 19 10.89 -13.04 4.79
C HIS A 19 9.38 -12.96 5.03
N PRO A 20 8.94 -12.83 6.29
CA PRO A 20 7.56 -12.53 6.64
C PRO A 20 7.02 -11.29 5.94
N THR A 21 5.70 -11.15 5.94
CA THR A 21 4.97 -10.17 5.14
C THR A 21 5.42 -8.74 5.40
N SER A 22 5.87 -8.09 4.34
CA SER A 22 6.13 -6.65 4.32
C SER A 22 6.23 -6.13 2.89
N GLN A 23 5.71 -4.92 2.65
CA GLN A 23 5.75 -4.27 1.33
C GLN A 23 5.95 -2.77 1.49
N VAL A 24 6.56 -2.14 0.49
CA VAL A 24 6.65 -0.69 0.39
C VAL A 24 5.91 -0.21 -0.84
N VAL A 25 4.93 0.65 -0.65
CA VAL A 25 4.28 1.42 -1.70
C VAL A 25 5.03 2.74 -1.83
N THR A 26 5.58 3.02 -3.01
CA THR A 26 6.30 4.26 -3.29
C THR A 26 5.48 5.14 -4.24
N LEU A 27 5.23 6.37 -3.84
CA LEU A 27 4.61 7.40 -4.68
C LEU A 27 5.40 8.70 -4.61
N ASP A 28 5.96 9.11 -5.75
CA ASP A 28 6.66 10.39 -5.92
C ASP A 28 7.69 10.69 -4.82
N GLY A 29 8.46 9.67 -4.45
CA GLY A 29 9.55 9.77 -3.48
C GLY A 29 9.13 9.62 -2.01
N SER A 30 7.85 9.46 -1.73
CA SER A 30 7.31 9.07 -0.42
C SER A 30 7.14 7.55 -0.36
N ASN A 31 7.43 6.96 0.79
CA ASN A 31 7.30 5.54 1.04
C ASN A 31 6.25 5.27 2.11
N TYR A 32 5.39 4.30 1.85
CA TYR A 32 4.34 3.81 2.71
C TYR A 32 4.59 2.33 2.97
N LEU A 33 4.79 1.95 4.24
CA LEU A 33 5.03 0.56 4.60
C LEU A 33 3.69 -0.14 4.86
N VAL A 34 3.52 -1.32 4.29
CA VAL A 34 2.38 -2.20 4.53
C VAL A 34 2.90 -3.48 5.15
N ASP A 35 2.47 -3.74 6.36
CA ASP A 35 2.99 -4.75 7.27
C ASP A 35 4.50 -4.61 7.54
N CYS A 36 4.91 -5.12 8.66
CA CYS A 36 6.29 -5.03 9.14
C CYS A 36 6.65 -6.32 9.88
N GLY A 37 6.69 -7.42 9.14
CA GLY A 37 7.12 -8.71 9.68
C GLY A 37 8.60 -8.70 10.07
N GLU A 38 9.04 -9.79 10.70
CA GLU A 38 10.42 -9.96 11.13
C GLU A 38 11.41 -9.80 9.96
N GLY A 39 12.51 -9.07 10.18
CA GLY A 39 13.53 -8.83 9.17
C GLY A 39 13.22 -7.70 8.18
N THR A 40 12.06 -7.03 8.27
CA THR A 40 11.68 -5.93 7.36
C THR A 40 12.76 -4.87 7.23
N GLN A 41 13.38 -4.42 8.32
CA GLN A 41 14.42 -3.39 8.23
C GLN A 41 15.71 -3.87 7.55
N ILE A 42 16.01 -5.17 7.59
CA ILE A 42 17.13 -5.78 6.83
C ILE A 42 16.80 -5.70 5.34
N GLN A 43 15.57 -6.07 4.96
CA GLN A 43 15.13 -6.01 3.58
C GLN A 43 15.07 -4.57 3.03
N LEU A 44 14.67 -3.59 3.84
CA LEU A 44 14.76 -2.18 3.46
C LEU A 44 16.19 -1.77 3.07
N ILE A 45 17.20 -2.27 3.79
CA ILE A 45 18.63 -2.04 3.48
C ILE A 45 19.01 -2.76 2.19
N ASN A 46 18.68 -4.05 2.06
CA ASN A 46 19.02 -4.88 0.90
C ASN A 46 18.43 -4.30 -0.40
N TYR A 47 17.18 -3.83 -0.36
CA TYR A 47 16.51 -3.18 -1.50
C TYR A 47 16.83 -1.68 -1.64
N LYS A 48 17.75 -1.14 -0.82
CA LYS A 48 18.20 0.27 -0.85
C LYS A 48 17.04 1.26 -0.68
N ILE A 49 16.01 0.88 0.07
CA ILE A 49 14.87 1.73 0.39
C ILE A 49 15.23 2.61 1.58
N ARG A 50 15.13 3.92 1.40
CA ARG A 50 15.44 4.89 2.45
C ARG A 50 14.36 4.88 3.54
N ARG A 51 14.70 4.35 4.73
CA ARG A 51 13.82 4.31 5.91
C ARG A 51 13.30 5.69 6.29
N SER A 52 14.12 6.73 6.18
CA SER A 52 13.74 8.11 6.48
C SER A 52 12.65 8.69 5.56
N LYS A 53 12.30 8.00 4.48
CA LYS A 53 11.19 8.36 3.58
C LYS A 53 9.88 7.68 3.93
N ILE A 54 9.88 6.80 4.93
CA ILE A 54 8.67 6.16 5.44
C ILE A 54 8.04 7.10 6.46
N SER A 55 6.83 7.55 6.17
CA SER A 55 6.03 8.43 7.03
C SER A 55 4.79 7.74 7.58
N HIS A 56 4.32 6.69 6.92
CA HIS A 56 3.12 5.96 7.30
C HIS A 56 3.35 4.45 7.21
N ILE A 57 2.88 3.74 8.22
CA ILE A 57 2.94 2.28 8.35
C ILE A 57 1.50 1.78 8.55
N PHE A 58 1.08 0.80 7.75
CA PHE A 58 -0.24 0.21 7.81
C PHE A 58 -0.10 -1.26 8.18
N ILE A 59 -0.56 -1.64 9.37
CA ILE A 59 -0.54 -3.01 9.88
C ILE A 59 -1.91 -3.63 9.68
N SER A 60 -1.95 -4.69 8.89
CA SER A 60 -3.19 -5.38 8.54
C SER A 60 -3.83 -6.07 9.73
N HIS A 61 -3.05 -6.81 10.50
CA HIS A 61 -3.50 -7.54 11.68
C HIS A 61 -2.32 -7.91 12.60
N LEU A 62 -2.60 -8.53 13.75
CA LEU A 62 -1.62 -8.73 14.80
C LEU A 62 -1.09 -10.18 14.89
N HIS A 63 -1.03 -10.94 13.77
CA HIS A 63 -0.17 -12.11 13.70
C HIS A 63 1.29 -11.65 13.56
N GLY A 64 2.22 -12.38 14.19
CA GLY A 64 3.61 -11.96 14.33
C GLY A 64 4.33 -11.71 13.01
N ASP A 65 4.04 -12.49 12.01
CA ASP A 65 4.61 -12.36 10.65
C ASP A 65 4.16 -11.08 9.90
N HIS A 66 3.26 -10.30 10.49
CA HIS A 66 2.81 -9.01 9.95
C HIS A 66 3.32 -7.79 10.73
N TYR A 67 3.79 -7.94 12.00
CA TYR A 67 4.17 -6.76 12.77
C TYR A 67 5.37 -6.93 13.73
N PHE A 68 5.94 -8.13 13.92
CA PHE A 68 7.05 -8.32 14.89
C PHE A 68 8.31 -7.52 14.56
N GLY A 69 8.51 -7.10 13.32
CA GLY A 69 9.58 -6.19 12.95
C GLY A 69 9.35 -4.72 13.30
N LEU A 70 8.10 -4.34 13.66
CA LEU A 70 7.70 -2.95 13.81
C LEU A 70 8.44 -2.24 14.94
N ILE A 71 8.47 -2.80 16.14
CA ILE A 71 9.13 -2.18 17.28
C ILE A 71 10.63 -1.96 17.03
N GLY A 72 11.29 -2.92 16.37
CA GLY A 72 12.71 -2.79 15.99
C GLY A 72 12.92 -1.68 14.98
N LEU A 73 12.03 -1.52 14.00
CA LEU A 73 12.08 -0.44 13.01
C LEU A 73 11.88 0.92 13.66
N LEU A 74 10.85 1.09 14.51
CA LEU A 74 10.56 2.34 15.21
C LEU A 74 11.74 2.78 16.09
N ASN A 75 12.32 1.84 16.86
CA ASN A 75 13.48 2.11 17.69
C ASN A 75 14.71 2.48 16.86
N SER A 76 14.97 1.75 15.78
CA SER A 76 16.10 2.04 14.89
C SER A 76 16.01 3.43 14.25
N LEU A 77 14.80 3.87 13.86
CA LEU A 77 14.56 5.22 13.35
C LEU A 77 14.89 6.27 14.41
N SER A 78 14.53 6.02 15.69
CA SER A 78 14.85 6.90 16.80
C SER A 78 16.37 7.02 17.00
N LEU A 79 17.07 5.89 17.04
CA LEU A 79 18.54 5.86 17.19
C LEU A 79 19.27 6.55 16.02
N LEU A 80 18.66 6.58 14.84
CA LEU A 80 19.18 7.26 13.67
C LEU A 80 18.71 8.72 13.54
N SER A 81 18.19 9.28 14.63
CA SER A 81 17.76 10.69 14.72
C SER A 81 16.71 11.08 13.66
N HIS A 82 15.75 10.21 13.43
CA HIS A 82 14.59 10.54 12.58
C HIS A 82 13.87 11.77 13.14
N GLN A 83 13.45 12.70 12.28
CA GLN A 83 12.85 13.97 12.71
C GLN A 83 11.39 14.14 12.22
N GLN A 84 10.98 13.34 11.24
CA GLN A 84 9.65 13.47 10.63
C GLN A 84 8.60 12.73 11.48
N GLU A 85 7.36 13.19 11.42
CA GLU A 85 6.24 12.49 12.02
C GLU A 85 6.08 11.10 11.41
N MET A 86 5.79 10.14 12.29
CA MET A 86 5.48 8.76 11.90
C MET A 86 4.05 8.41 12.31
N HIS A 87 3.25 8.00 11.34
CA HIS A 87 1.89 7.54 11.55
C HIS A 87 1.81 6.02 11.38
N VAL A 88 1.33 5.32 12.40
CA VAL A 88 1.12 3.86 12.39
C VAL A 88 -0.37 3.59 12.51
N PHE A 89 -0.93 2.90 11.53
CA PHE A 89 -2.33 2.49 11.50
C PHE A 89 -2.41 0.99 11.73
N GLY A 90 -3.32 0.52 12.57
CA GLY A 90 -3.51 -0.91 12.82
C GLY A 90 -4.65 -1.20 13.79
N PRO A 91 -4.96 -2.48 14.04
CA PRO A 91 -5.98 -2.89 15.00
C PRO A 91 -5.75 -2.31 16.40
N SER A 92 -6.83 -2.13 17.16
CA SER A 92 -6.83 -1.41 18.43
C SER A 92 -5.72 -1.81 19.43
N PRO A 93 -5.41 -3.11 19.67
CA PRO A 93 -4.38 -3.51 20.62
C PRO A 93 -2.95 -3.11 20.26
N LEU A 94 -2.68 -2.70 18.99
CA LEU A 94 -1.33 -2.38 18.53
C LEU A 94 -0.68 -1.26 19.35
N LYS A 95 -1.42 -0.23 19.72
CA LYS A 95 -0.93 0.90 20.51
C LYS A 95 -0.42 0.44 21.87
N GLU A 96 -1.22 -0.33 22.60
CA GLU A 96 -0.89 -0.84 23.93
C GLU A 96 0.36 -1.73 23.88
N ILE A 97 0.49 -2.56 22.85
CA ILE A 97 1.65 -3.43 22.64
C ILE A 97 2.93 -2.57 22.47
N ILE A 98 2.89 -1.57 21.60
CA ILE A 98 4.04 -0.70 21.34
C ILE A 98 4.40 0.10 22.61
N GLU A 99 3.43 0.71 23.25
CA GLU A 99 3.63 1.50 24.47
C GLU A 99 4.21 0.64 25.61
N LEU A 100 3.73 -0.60 25.78
CA LEU A 100 4.26 -1.53 26.78
C LEU A 100 5.72 -1.88 26.47
N GLN A 101 6.04 -2.22 25.22
CA GLN A 101 7.40 -2.58 24.82
C GLN A 101 8.37 -1.41 25.02
N LEU A 102 8.00 -0.20 24.66
CA LEU A 102 8.81 1.00 24.90
C LEU A 102 9.00 1.28 26.39
N LYS A 103 7.93 1.16 27.19
CA LYS A 103 7.95 1.37 28.63
C LYS A 103 8.88 0.40 29.35
N VAL A 104 8.77 -0.90 29.08
CA VAL A 104 9.60 -1.91 29.77
C VAL A 104 11.07 -1.87 29.37
N ALA A 105 11.36 -1.35 28.17
CA ALA A 105 12.72 -1.14 27.67
C ALA A 105 13.29 0.24 28.04
N ASP A 106 12.58 1.07 28.83
CA ASP A 106 12.92 2.46 29.14
C ASP A 106 13.34 3.27 27.90
N THR A 107 12.65 3.01 26.78
CA THR A 107 12.97 3.59 25.46
C THR A 107 12.05 4.77 25.16
N LYS A 108 12.66 5.90 24.79
CA LYS A 108 11.95 7.09 24.33
C LYS A 108 12.18 7.27 22.84
N ILE A 109 11.09 7.36 22.09
CA ILE A 109 11.14 7.70 20.65
C ILE A 109 11.41 9.20 20.53
N CYS A 110 12.39 9.58 19.70
CA CYS A 110 12.85 10.98 19.56
C CYS A 110 12.06 11.81 18.51
N TYR A 111 11.06 11.22 17.86
CA TYR A 111 10.23 11.85 16.85
C TYR A 111 8.74 11.73 17.20
N PRO A 112 7.85 12.56 16.63
CA PRO A 112 6.42 12.42 16.84
C PRO A 112 5.91 11.09 16.28
N LEU A 113 5.42 10.22 17.16
CA LEU A 113 4.84 8.91 16.81
C LEU A 113 3.34 8.93 17.10
N HIS A 114 2.54 8.78 16.04
CA HIS A 114 1.09 8.76 16.11
C HIS A 114 0.58 7.36 15.78
N ILE A 115 -0.09 6.71 16.74
CA ILE A 115 -0.67 5.38 16.53
C ILE A 115 -2.18 5.53 16.43
N HIS A 116 -2.71 5.15 15.27
CA HIS A 116 -4.11 5.27 14.90
C HIS A 116 -4.79 3.90 14.93
N HIS A 117 -5.92 3.81 15.63
CA HIS A 117 -6.72 2.60 15.69
C HIS A 117 -7.60 2.48 14.44
N ILE A 118 -7.57 1.31 13.81
CA ILE A 118 -8.55 0.91 12.81
C ILE A 118 -9.58 0.04 13.51
N THR A 119 -10.83 0.46 13.50
CA THR A 119 -11.95 -0.29 14.12
C THR A 119 -13.00 -0.69 13.09
N GLU A 120 -13.02 0.02 11.96
CA GLU A 120 -13.96 -0.21 10.85
C GLU A 120 -13.34 0.25 9.52
N PRO A 121 -13.91 -0.16 8.37
CA PRO A 121 -13.50 0.37 7.07
C PRO A 121 -13.59 1.89 7.00
N ALA A 122 -12.47 2.54 6.67
CA ALA A 122 -12.35 3.99 6.67
C ALA A 122 -11.33 4.50 5.66
N THR A 123 -11.31 5.82 5.44
CA THR A 123 -10.21 6.51 4.80
C THR A 123 -9.17 6.83 5.87
N LEU A 124 -7.98 6.23 5.75
CA LEU A 124 -6.88 6.36 6.71
C LEU A 124 -5.96 7.54 6.39
N LEU A 125 -5.78 7.81 5.11
CA LEU A 125 -4.98 8.91 4.60
C LEU A 125 -5.66 9.54 3.39
N ASP A 126 -5.73 10.85 3.39
CA ASP A 126 -6.21 11.63 2.24
C ASP A 126 -5.39 12.91 2.12
N ASN A 127 -4.46 12.95 1.17
CA ASN A 127 -3.63 14.11 0.88
C ASN A 127 -3.72 14.48 -0.61
N GLU A 128 -2.96 15.46 -1.06
CA GLU A 128 -3.02 15.96 -2.44
C GLU A 128 -2.68 14.91 -3.51
N LYS A 129 -1.90 13.86 -3.16
CA LYS A 129 -1.36 12.88 -4.11
C LYS A 129 -2.00 11.51 -4.01
N LEU A 130 -2.46 11.14 -2.82
CA LEU A 130 -2.84 9.77 -2.49
C LEU A 130 -4.02 9.74 -1.52
N THR A 131 -4.90 8.77 -1.74
CA THR A 131 -5.88 8.34 -0.75
C THR A 131 -5.57 6.89 -0.37
N VAL A 132 -5.56 6.59 0.94
CA VAL A 132 -5.47 5.22 1.45
C VAL A 132 -6.75 4.89 2.20
N LYS A 133 -7.42 3.82 1.77
CA LYS A 133 -8.62 3.29 2.43
C LYS A 133 -8.35 1.89 2.94
N CYS A 134 -8.98 1.51 4.03
CA CYS A 134 -8.98 0.13 4.50
C CYS A 134 -10.36 -0.52 4.30
N PHE A 135 -10.35 -1.85 4.22
CA PHE A 135 -11.54 -2.70 4.16
C PHE A 135 -11.30 -3.96 5.00
N ARG A 136 -12.35 -4.59 5.51
CA ARG A 136 -12.21 -5.84 6.25
C ARG A 136 -11.94 -7.01 5.33
N THR A 137 -11.13 -7.94 5.83
CA THR A 137 -10.92 -9.26 5.24
C THR A 137 -11.46 -10.34 6.17
N ASN A 138 -11.68 -11.54 5.66
CA ASN A 138 -12.25 -12.64 6.42
C ASN A 138 -11.14 -13.52 7.01
N HIS A 139 -10.63 -13.09 8.15
CA HIS A 139 -9.56 -13.80 8.85
C HIS A 139 -9.96 -14.17 10.29
N ARG A 140 -9.16 -15.01 10.95
CA ARG A 140 -9.43 -15.52 12.31
C ARG A 140 -9.45 -14.42 13.37
N ILE A 141 -8.63 -13.40 13.20
CA ILE A 141 -8.60 -12.19 14.02
C ILE A 141 -8.95 -10.98 13.17
N GLU A 142 -9.16 -9.83 13.79
CA GLU A 142 -9.41 -8.58 13.11
C GLU A 142 -8.30 -8.28 12.09
N CYS A 143 -8.68 -8.17 10.81
CA CYS A 143 -7.75 -8.02 9.70
C CYS A 143 -8.29 -7.05 8.65
N TYR A 144 -7.40 -6.25 8.09
CA TYR A 144 -7.72 -5.21 7.10
C TYR A 144 -6.84 -5.30 5.86
N GLY A 145 -7.47 -5.18 4.71
CA GLY A 145 -6.79 -4.87 3.46
C GLY A 145 -6.70 -3.36 3.26
N PHE A 146 -5.81 -2.92 2.37
CA PHE A 146 -5.56 -1.49 2.09
C PHE A 146 -5.62 -1.20 0.60
N VAL A 147 -6.28 -0.10 0.23
CA VAL A 147 -6.32 0.40 -1.15
C VAL A 147 -5.61 1.73 -1.21
N PHE A 148 -4.54 1.78 -1.99
CA PHE A 148 -3.77 2.98 -2.32
C PHE A 148 -4.25 3.50 -3.67
N ALA A 149 -4.86 4.67 -3.69
CA ALA A 149 -5.34 5.29 -4.92
C ALA A 149 -4.60 6.61 -5.16
N GLU A 150 -3.74 6.63 -6.20
CA GLU A 150 -3.11 7.85 -6.67
C GLU A 150 -4.21 8.81 -7.15
N LYS A 151 -4.17 10.06 -6.71
CA LYS A 151 -5.08 11.08 -7.20
C LYS A 151 -4.76 11.43 -8.66
N LYS A 152 -5.75 11.94 -9.38
CA LYS A 152 -5.60 12.29 -10.79
C LYS A 152 -4.36 13.18 -10.98
N ARG A 153 -3.47 12.78 -11.89
CA ARG A 153 -2.32 13.59 -12.24
C ARG A 153 -2.76 14.88 -12.91
N LEU A 154 -1.97 15.93 -12.68
CA LEU A 154 -2.15 17.20 -13.36
C LEU A 154 -2.19 17.00 -14.89
N ARG A 155 -2.96 17.83 -15.57
CA ARG A 155 -3.02 17.85 -17.03
C ARG A 155 -1.64 18.20 -17.59
N LYS A 156 -1.30 17.67 -18.76
CA LYS A 156 -0.07 18.00 -19.47
C LYS A 156 -0.32 19.24 -20.35
N LEU A 157 0.50 20.28 -20.20
CA LEU A 157 0.41 21.47 -21.03
C LEU A 157 0.78 21.16 -22.48
N ASN A 158 -0.03 21.64 -23.42
CA ASN A 158 0.35 21.77 -24.81
C ASN A 158 1.03 23.16 -24.99
N ALA A 159 2.36 23.17 -24.85
CA ALA A 159 3.12 24.42 -24.86
C ALA A 159 3.00 25.21 -26.18
N GLU A 160 2.83 24.53 -27.31
CA GLU A 160 2.66 25.14 -28.62
C GLU A 160 1.33 25.88 -28.70
N LYS A 161 0.24 25.20 -28.32
CA LYS A 161 -1.08 25.83 -28.27
C LYS A 161 -1.16 26.95 -27.23
N ALA A 162 -0.59 26.74 -26.04
CA ALA A 162 -0.56 27.81 -25.01
C ALA A 162 0.16 29.08 -25.49
N LYS A 163 1.26 28.92 -26.25
CA LYS A 163 1.95 30.03 -26.89
C LYS A 163 1.14 30.67 -28.02
N ALA A 164 0.50 29.86 -28.87
CA ALA A 164 -0.33 30.36 -29.97
C ALA A 164 -1.53 31.17 -29.48
N PHE A 165 -2.07 30.86 -28.31
CA PHE A 165 -3.11 31.64 -27.62
C PHE A 165 -2.55 32.78 -26.74
N GLU A 166 -1.23 33.03 -26.80
CA GLU A 166 -0.54 34.07 -26.02
C GLU A 166 -0.78 33.98 -24.51
N ILE A 167 -0.96 32.75 -23.98
CA ILE A 167 -1.18 32.56 -22.55
C ILE A 167 0.13 32.79 -21.79
N PRO A 168 0.14 33.66 -20.76
CA PRO A 168 1.33 33.92 -19.97
C PRO A 168 1.84 32.66 -19.27
N ALA A 169 3.16 32.44 -19.24
CA ALA A 169 3.77 31.29 -18.57
C ALA A 169 3.39 31.20 -17.09
N ALA A 170 3.16 32.33 -16.43
CA ALA A 170 2.68 32.36 -15.04
C ALA A 170 1.32 31.70 -14.83
N PHE A 171 0.53 31.47 -15.90
CA PHE A 171 -0.77 30.79 -15.83
C PHE A 171 -0.69 29.28 -16.11
N TYR A 172 0.47 28.77 -16.55
CA TYR A 172 0.61 27.38 -16.97
C TYR A 172 0.30 26.35 -15.88
N GLU A 173 0.66 26.63 -14.62
CA GLU A 173 0.29 25.73 -13.50
C GLU A 173 -1.23 25.65 -13.29
N ARG A 174 -1.92 26.78 -13.44
CA ARG A 174 -3.39 26.83 -13.37
C ARG A 174 -4.05 26.03 -14.50
N LEU A 175 -3.45 26.06 -15.71
CA LEU A 175 -3.92 25.21 -16.82
C LEU A 175 -3.74 23.72 -16.49
N LYS A 176 -2.62 23.33 -15.88
CA LYS A 176 -2.39 21.95 -15.44
C LYS A 176 -3.40 21.51 -14.36
N ASP A 177 -3.86 22.44 -13.53
CA ASP A 177 -4.92 22.24 -12.54
C ASP A 177 -6.33 22.18 -13.15
N GLY A 178 -6.45 22.37 -14.47
CA GLY A 178 -7.74 22.28 -15.16
C GLY A 178 -8.52 23.60 -15.23
N LYS A 179 -7.90 24.76 -14.95
CA LYS A 179 -8.57 26.08 -15.02
C LYS A 179 -8.51 26.63 -16.44
N ASP A 180 -9.64 27.20 -16.88
CA ASP A 180 -9.72 27.95 -18.16
C ASP A 180 -8.97 29.26 -18.04
N TYR A 181 -8.45 29.77 -19.15
CA TYR A 181 -7.79 31.10 -19.23
C TYR A 181 -8.71 32.12 -19.91
N THR A 182 -8.88 33.26 -19.28
CA THR A 182 -9.61 34.40 -19.88
C THR A 182 -8.64 35.45 -20.36
N GLN A 183 -8.66 35.77 -21.66
CA GLN A 183 -7.87 36.83 -22.28
C GLN A 183 -8.37 38.22 -21.86
N LYS A 184 -7.59 39.24 -22.13
CA LYS A 184 -7.90 40.65 -21.76
C LYS A 184 -9.17 41.19 -22.42
N ASP A 185 -9.50 40.66 -23.59
CA ASP A 185 -10.70 40.97 -24.38
C ASP A 185 -11.94 40.20 -23.96
N GLY A 186 -11.81 39.33 -22.92
CA GLY A 186 -12.91 38.52 -22.38
C GLY A 186 -13.09 37.18 -23.04
N ILE A 187 -12.29 36.81 -24.04
CA ILE A 187 -12.34 35.49 -24.68
C ILE A 187 -11.85 34.44 -23.69
N VAL A 188 -12.65 33.39 -23.50
CA VAL A 188 -12.31 32.25 -22.62
C VAL A 188 -11.73 31.11 -23.45
N ILE A 189 -10.44 30.83 -23.24
CA ILE A 189 -9.76 29.67 -23.81
C ILE A 189 -9.98 28.48 -22.84
N LYS A 190 -10.65 27.44 -23.35
CA LYS A 190 -10.93 26.24 -22.56
C LYS A 190 -9.65 25.47 -22.27
N ASN A 191 -9.53 25.02 -21.04
CA ASN A 191 -8.38 24.24 -20.59
C ASN A 191 -8.07 23.05 -21.52
N GLU A 192 -9.12 22.37 -22.01
CA GLU A 192 -9.02 21.20 -22.89
C GLU A 192 -8.38 21.51 -24.24
N GLU A 193 -8.43 22.74 -24.70
CA GLU A 193 -7.82 23.17 -25.96
C GLU A 193 -6.29 23.26 -25.87
N VAL A 194 -5.78 23.60 -24.69
CA VAL A 194 -4.37 23.91 -24.44
C VAL A 194 -3.66 22.91 -23.51
N THR A 195 -4.36 21.85 -23.13
CA THR A 195 -3.79 20.77 -22.31
C THR A 195 -4.27 19.40 -22.77
N PHE A 196 -3.50 18.37 -22.43
CA PHE A 196 -3.91 16.98 -22.55
C PHE A 196 -4.41 16.49 -21.21
N SER A 197 -5.42 15.62 -21.19
CA SER A 197 -5.88 14.95 -19.98
C SER A 197 -4.70 14.29 -19.26
N GLY A 198 -4.61 14.48 -17.95
CA GLY A 198 -3.70 13.70 -17.13
C GLY A 198 -4.09 12.20 -17.21
N GLU A 199 -3.12 11.32 -17.10
CA GLU A 199 -3.41 9.90 -16.97
C GLU A 199 -4.23 9.66 -15.69
N PRO A 200 -5.19 8.71 -15.71
CA PRO A 200 -5.89 8.33 -14.49
C PRO A 200 -4.87 7.87 -13.43
N GLY A 201 -5.12 8.21 -12.19
CA GLY A 201 -4.29 7.77 -11.08
C GLY A 201 -4.27 6.25 -10.98
N LYS A 202 -3.14 5.69 -10.58
CA LYS A 202 -2.97 4.25 -10.38
C LYS A 202 -3.60 3.81 -9.06
N ARG A 203 -4.11 2.58 -9.05
CA ARG A 203 -4.68 1.96 -7.85
C ARG A 203 -3.98 0.64 -7.55
N TYR A 204 -3.52 0.52 -6.31
CA TYR A 204 -2.96 -0.71 -5.76
C TYR A 204 -3.80 -1.15 -4.57
N ALA A 205 -4.10 -2.46 -4.46
CA ALA A 205 -4.73 -3.03 -3.29
C ALA A 205 -3.89 -4.17 -2.69
N PHE A 206 -3.75 -4.13 -1.38
CA PHE A 206 -3.19 -5.20 -0.56
C PHE A 206 -4.36 -5.90 0.16
N CYS A 207 -4.60 -7.16 -0.18
CA CYS A 207 -5.77 -7.90 0.32
C CYS A 207 -5.51 -8.67 1.62
N ALA A 208 -4.33 -8.49 2.25
CA ALA A 208 -3.96 -9.13 3.54
C ALA A 208 -4.36 -10.62 3.63
N ASP A 209 -4.39 -11.18 4.84
CA ASP A 209 -4.82 -12.55 5.08
C ASP A 209 -6.34 -12.67 5.03
N THR A 210 -6.83 -13.63 4.28
CA THR A 210 -8.27 -13.86 4.10
C THR A 210 -8.56 -15.26 3.56
N LYS A 211 -9.59 -15.90 4.04
CA LYS A 211 -10.19 -16.99 3.27
C LYS A 211 -10.90 -16.41 2.04
N TYR A 212 -11.30 -17.26 1.11
CA TYR A 212 -12.08 -16.84 -0.06
C TYR A 212 -13.29 -16.02 0.37
N ASP A 213 -13.33 -14.77 -0.04
CA ASP A 213 -14.38 -13.83 0.37
C ASP A 213 -14.64 -12.81 -0.75
N GLU A 214 -15.80 -12.94 -1.39
CA GLU A 214 -16.22 -12.04 -2.46
C GLU A 214 -16.60 -10.63 -1.98
N SER A 215 -16.78 -10.45 -0.67
CA SER A 215 -17.10 -9.13 -0.10
C SER A 215 -16.00 -8.10 -0.30
N ILE A 216 -14.76 -8.53 -0.57
CA ILE A 216 -13.65 -7.62 -0.86
C ILE A 216 -13.69 -7.04 -2.29
N ILE A 217 -14.42 -7.68 -3.22
CA ILE A 217 -14.45 -7.31 -4.64
C ILE A 217 -14.79 -5.84 -4.87
N PRO A 218 -15.86 -5.27 -4.26
CA PRO A 218 -16.21 -3.86 -4.47
C PRO A 218 -15.08 -2.89 -4.09
N HIS A 219 -14.24 -3.24 -3.11
CA HIS A 219 -13.14 -2.39 -2.64
C HIS A 219 -11.96 -2.37 -3.62
N ILE A 220 -11.71 -3.48 -4.33
CA ILE A 220 -10.56 -3.65 -5.23
C ILE A 220 -10.92 -3.56 -6.71
N GLN A 221 -12.21 -3.37 -7.04
CA GLN A 221 -12.72 -3.37 -8.40
C GLN A 221 -11.95 -2.42 -9.32
N GLY A 222 -11.48 -2.95 -10.46
CA GLY A 222 -10.75 -2.18 -11.47
C GLY A 222 -9.37 -1.67 -11.03
N ALA A 223 -8.79 -2.20 -9.96
CA ALA A 223 -7.43 -1.83 -9.53
C ALA A 223 -6.40 -2.17 -10.62
N ASP A 224 -5.34 -1.34 -10.73
CA ASP A 224 -4.24 -1.62 -11.68
C ASP A 224 -3.40 -2.81 -11.24
N LEU A 225 -3.27 -3.00 -9.93
CA LEU A 225 -2.53 -4.09 -9.32
C LEU A 225 -3.18 -4.46 -7.99
N ILE A 226 -3.34 -5.74 -7.73
CA ILE A 226 -3.61 -6.24 -6.38
C ILE A 226 -2.50 -7.20 -5.94
N TYR A 227 -2.24 -7.23 -4.63
CA TYR A 227 -1.55 -8.31 -3.96
C TYR A 227 -2.58 -9.09 -3.18
N HIS A 228 -2.68 -10.39 -3.44
CA HIS A 228 -3.57 -11.30 -2.72
C HIS A 228 -2.76 -12.43 -2.09
N GLU A 229 -3.07 -12.76 -0.84
CA GLU A 229 -2.49 -13.92 -0.20
C GLU A 229 -2.86 -15.20 -0.95
N THR A 230 -1.94 -16.16 -0.96
CA THR A 230 -2.11 -17.48 -1.56
C THR A 230 -1.30 -18.50 -0.77
N THR A 231 -1.69 -18.65 0.49
CA THR A 231 -0.94 -19.51 1.42
C THR A 231 -0.86 -20.96 0.94
N TYR A 232 -1.85 -21.40 0.15
CA TYR A 232 -1.91 -22.77 -0.33
C TYR A 232 -2.19 -22.90 -1.83
N LEU A 233 -1.74 -24.03 -2.40
CA LEU A 233 -2.23 -24.50 -3.70
C LEU A 233 -3.66 -25.04 -3.58
N ASP A 234 -4.39 -25.10 -4.68
CA ASP A 234 -5.83 -25.44 -4.67
C ASP A 234 -6.14 -26.87 -4.21
N ASN A 235 -5.19 -27.78 -4.31
CA ASN A 235 -5.32 -29.13 -3.74
C ASN A 235 -5.39 -29.17 -2.21
N LEU A 236 -5.13 -28.03 -1.55
CA LEU A 236 -5.25 -27.86 -0.09
C LEU A 236 -6.36 -26.86 0.29
N ARG A 237 -7.41 -26.76 -0.54
CA ARG A 237 -8.53 -25.82 -0.34
C ARG A 237 -9.18 -25.95 1.03
N GLU A 238 -9.49 -27.17 1.48
CA GLU A 238 -10.09 -27.41 2.79
C GLU A 238 -9.18 -26.91 3.93
N ARG A 239 -7.87 -27.12 3.78
CA ARG A 239 -6.89 -26.61 4.75
C ARG A 239 -6.81 -25.09 4.73
N ALA A 240 -6.88 -24.47 3.56
CA ALA A 240 -6.91 -23.03 3.42
C ALA A 240 -8.13 -22.45 4.15
N GLU A 241 -9.32 -22.98 3.88
CA GLU A 241 -10.56 -22.57 4.53
C GLU A 241 -10.49 -22.72 6.06
N ALA A 242 -10.03 -23.88 6.56
CA ALA A 242 -9.91 -24.16 7.99
C ALA A 242 -8.90 -23.23 8.71
N ARG A 243 -7.95 -22.66 7.97
CA ARG A 243 -6.92 -21.76 8.48
C ARG A 243 -7.19 -20.29 8.16
N PHE A 244 -8.33 -19.97 7.57
CA PHE A 244 -8.72 -18.63 7.13
C PHE A 244 -7.73 -18.02 6.12
N HIS A 245 -7.31 -18.84 5.15
CA HIS A 245 -6.44 -18.44 4.05
C HIS A 245 -7.04 -18.81 2.69
N SER A 246 -6.44 -18.29 1.63
CA SER A 246 -6.84 -18.54 0.26
C SER A 246 -5.89 -19.48 -0.49
N THR A 247 -6.41 -20.08 -1.56
CA THR A 247 -5.60 -20.79 -2.55
C THR A 247 -5.27 -19.89 -3.73
N THR A 248 -4.28 -20.31 -4.54
CA THR A 248 -3.89 -19.61 -5.77
C THR A 248 -5.05 -19.44 -6.74
N LYS A 249 -5.92 -20.46 -6.91
CA LYS A 249 -7.11 -20.35 -7.78
C LYS A 249 -8.17 -19.41 -7.22
N GLN A 250 -8.35 -19.39 -5.91
CA GLN A 250 -9.29 -18.48 -5.25
C GLN A 250 -8.85 -17.03 -5.42
N ALA A 251 -7.55 -16.73 -5.23
CA ALA A 251 -7.01 -15.39 -5.47
C ALA A 251 -7.20 -14.96 -6.93
N ALA A 252 -6.99 -15.87 -7.90
CA ALA A 252 -7.22 -15.61 -9.32
C ALA A 252 -8.70 -15.34 -9.62
N ALA A 253 -9.63 -16.09 -9.02
CA ALA A 253 -11.07 -15.89 -9.19
C ALA A 253 -11.51 -14.51 -8.66
N ILE A 254 -11.03 -14.09 -7.49
CA ILE A 254 -11.28 -12.74 -6.95
C ILE A 254 -10.74 -11.67 -7.89
N ALA A 255 -9.51 -11.82 -8.38
CA ALA A 255 -8.89 -10.87 -9.29
C ALA A 255 -9.68 -10.73 -10.61
N GLN A 256 -10.13 -11.84 -11.16
CA GLN A 256 -10.94 -11.89 -12.38
C GLN A 256 -12.31 -11.21 -12.18
N GLN A 257 -13.02 -11.57 -11.11
CA GLN A 257 -14.34 -10.99 -10.80
C GLN A 257 -14.26 -9.49 -10.53
N ALA A 258 -13.19 -9.03 -9.89
CA ALA A 258 -12.95 -7.62 -9.63
C ALA A 258 -12.47 -6.85 -10.87
N GLY A 259 -12.18 -7.51 -11.99
CA GLY A 259 -11.68 -6.88 -13.21
C GLY A 259 -10.35 -6.15 -13.01
N VAL A 260 -9.46 -6.68 -12.16
CA VAL A 260 -8.15 -6.08 -11.91
C VAL A 260 -7.21 -6.31 -13.09
N LYS A 261 -6.28 -5.37 -13.33
CA LYS A 261 -5.38 -5.47 -14.48
C LYS A 261 -4.21 -6.44 -14.24
N LYS A 262 -3.74 -6.54 -13.00
CA LYS A 262 -2.61 -7.41 -12.60
C LYS A 262 -2.85 -7.98 -11.20
N LEU A 263 -2.49 -9.24 -11.03
CA LEU A 263 -2.46 -9.93 -9.75
C LEU A 263 -1.01 -10.25 -9.37
N LEU A 264 -0.60 -9.83 -8.18
CA LEU A 264 0.55 -10.38 -7.47
C LEU A 264 0.05 -11.35 -6.41
N ILE A 265 0.72 -12.47 -6.27
CA ILE A 265 0.43 -13.46 -5.23
C ILE A 265 1.60 -13.57 -4.26
N GLY A 266 1.32 -13.93 -3.03
CA GLY A 266 2.34 -14.09 -1.99
C GLY A 266 1.74 -14.67 -0.71
N HIS A 267 2.41 -14.45 0.42
CA HIS A 267 2.06 -15.06 1.71
C HIS A 267 2.10 -16.59 1.61
N PHE A 268 3.18 -17.10 0.98
CA PHE A 268 3.32 -18.53 0.71
C PHE A 268 3.65 -19.31 1.99
N SER A 269 2.96 -20.43 2.19
CA SER A 269 3.28 -21.34 3.30
C SER A 269 4.75 -21.81 3.20
N SER A 270 5.42 -21.91 4.35
CA SER A 270 6.76 -22.52 4.48
C SER A 270 6.80 -24.02 4.07
N LYS A 271 5.64 -24.62 3.79
CA LYS A 271 5.56 -25.95 3.21
C LYS A 271 6.15 -26.03 1.79
N TYR A 272 6.15 -24.88 1.07
CA TYR A 272 6.65 -24.81 -0.31
C TYR A 272 8.08 -24.27 -0.29
N ASP A 273 9.05 -25.13 -0.58
CA ASP A 273 10.47 -24.82 -0.64
C ASP A 273 10.88 -24.15 -1.94
N THR A 274 10.10 -24.32 -3.00
CA THR A 274 10.33 -23.71 -4.31
C THR A 274 9.35 -22.60 -4.61
N LEU A 275 9.65 -21.79 -5.62
CA LEU A 275 8.74 -20.75 -6.15
C LEU A 275 7.67 -21.31 -7.10
N GLU A 276 7.51 -22.64 -7.18
CA GLU A 276 6.49 -23.25 -8.03
C GLU A 276 5.07 -22.82 -7.65
N ILE A 277 4.82 -22.59 -6.35
CA ILE A 277 3.54 -22.02 -5.91
C ILE A 277 3.27 -20.67 -6.59
N GLY A 278 4.29 -19.86 -6.83
CA GLY A 278 4.17 -18.58 -7.55
C GLY A 278 3.98 -18.74 -9.07
N ARG A 279 4.16 -19.94 -9.59
CA ARG A 279 3.89 -20.32 -10.98
C ARG A 279 2.59 -21.10 -11.14
N ALA A 280 1.77 -21.19 -10.07
CA ALA A 280 0.49 -21.87 -10.15
C ALA A 280 -0.30 -21.31 -11.33
N HIS A 281 -0.61 -22.20 -12.27
CA HIS A 281 -1.33 -21.83 -13.47
C HIS A 281 -2.74 -21.36 -13.10
N VAL A 282 -3.05 -20.16 -13.50
CA VAL A 282 -4.36 -19.53 -13.42
C VAL A 282 -5.16 -19.96 -14.66
#